data_0a1ef172c792571cd77fa9f13de2f853
#
_entry.id   0a1ef172c792571cd77fa9f13de2f853
#
_cell.length_a   1.000
_cell.length_b   1.000
_cell.length_c   1.000
_cell.angle_alpha   90.00
_cell.angle_beta   90.00
_cell.angle_gamma   90.00
#
_symmetry.space_group_name_H-M   'P 1'
#
loop_
_entity.id
_entity.type
_entity.pdbx_description
1 polymer ?
#
loop_
_entity_poly.entity_id
_entity_poly.type
_entity_poly.pdbx_seq_one_letter_code
_entity_poly.pdbx_strand_id
1 'polypeptide(L)'
;MKVFSDQSRPVSNRPAVRALVAGSVGNFIEWYEFGVYGSFSTVIAAEFFTPEGTGAAEGLVRTYASFALAFFFRPVGAAVFGRLGDRVGRRPVLILVIALMTGATTLIGVLPTYATVGALAPWLLTFLRVLQGLSAGGEFGGAVALMTEFAPPGRRGLYGAWQSFTVALGLLGGAGIAALLATVLDAGQLAHWGWRLAFLLTLPAGLGALWLRLRLEETPSFRNGTVSGAVREVPPAREVRAAIALGVGRVMGWSAAGYTFLVVLPSYLQSTLDASFQQALLATVLATVGFAATILPAGLLSDRVGRRPVMLTGALLVVALSVPLLNLLQDDGTSTAVKGAWVFGAGAVVGLMAGPGPAMLAEMFPTSVRHTGLGLAYALSNAVFSGCAGLIITESVERTGNVDIPAYYAAAACAVSALALVKSRTGKGSWSDAGDRADVRDVVRRDRRGGGRAEPRR
;
A
#
# COMPACT_ATOMS: atom_id res chain seq x y z
N MET A 1 -17.16 -0.88 56.34
CA MET A 1 -17.65 0.32 55.65
C MET A 1 -16.84 0.48 54.36
N LYS A 2 -17.53 0.57 53.27
CA LYS A 2 -17.08 0.49 51.86
C LYS A 2 -15.89 1.38 51.55
N VAL A 3 -14.84 0.84 50.87
CA VAL A 3 -14.08 1.56 49.84
C VAL A 3 -13.89 0.59 48.67
N PHE A 4 -14.95 0.46 47.87
CA PHE A 4 -14.85 0.09 46.45
C PHE A 4 -15.09 1.36 45.71
N SER A 5 -14.10 1.93 45.12
CA SER A 5 -14.30 2.94 44.12
C SER A 5 -13.14 2.99 43.15
N ASP A 6 -13.53 2.80 41.93
CA ASP A 6 -13.09 3.58 40.78
C ASP A 6 -11.78 3.20 40.12
N GLN A 7 -11.80 2.07 39.39
CA GLN A 7 -10.86 1.83 38.29
C GLN A 7 -11.57 1.65 36.94
N SER A 8 -12.56 2.47 36.65
CA SER A 8 -13.13 2.59 35.30
C SER A 8 -12.98 4.02 34.76
N ARG A 9 -11.74 4.54 34.73
CA ARG A 9 -11.46 5.65 33.85
C ARG A 9 -11.42 5.11 32.43
N PRO A 10 -12.28 5.56 31.51
CA PRO A 10 -12.19 5.17 30.12
C PRO A 10 -10.81 5.61 29.62
N VAL A 11 -9.98 4.64 29.19
CA VAL A 11 -8.70 4.93 28.54
C VAL A 11 -9.01 5.89 27.39
N SER A 12 -8.51 7.11 27.49
CA SER A 12 -8.74 8.15 26.48
C SER A 12 -8.26 7.63 25.12
N ASN A 13 -9.18 7.37 24.19
CA ASN A 13 -8.87 6.95 22.81
C ASN A 13 -8.13 8.03 22.00
N ARG A 14 -7.89 9.21 22.57
CA ARG A 14 -7.27 10.36 21.88
C ARG A 14 -5.84 10.10 21.34
N PRO A 15 -4.92 9.41 22.07
CA PRO A 15 -3.59 9.12 21.54
C PRO A 15 -3.62 8.14 20.36
N ALA A 16 -4.46 7.11 20.42
CA ALA A 16 -4.62 6.11 19.37
C ALA A 16 -5.18 6.74 18.08
N VAL A 17 -6.20 7.59 18.20
CA VAL A 17 -6.78 8.31 17.06
C VAL A 17 -5.76 9.26 16.42
N ARG A 18 -4.98 10.01 17.22
CA ARG A 18 -3.93 10.90 16.69
C ARG A 18 -2.84 10.13 15.94
N ALA A 19 -2.38 9.00 16.48
CA ALA A 19 -1.41 8.14 15.83
C ALA A 19 -1.95 7.54 14.52
N LEU A 20 -3.23 7.12 14.52
CA LEU A 20 -3.94 6.62 13.34
C LEU A 20 -4.01 7.70 12.25
N VAL A 21 -4.46 8.92 12.58
CA VAL A 21 -4.59 10.03 11.63
C VAL A 21 -3.22 10.41 11.05
N ALA A 22 -2.19 10.54 11.88
CA ALA A 22 -0.86 10.94 11.42
C ALA A 22 -0.18 9.89 10.54
N GLY A 23 -0.37 8.60 10.83
CA GLY A 23 0.06 7.51 9.95
C GLY A 23 -0.73 7.50 8.63
N SER A 24 -2.03 7.80 8.71
CA SER A 24 -2.92 7.80 7.54
C SER A 24 -2.59 8.90 6.54
N VAL A 25 -2.26 10.11 7.00
CA VAL A 25 -2.00 11.25 6.10
C VAL A 25 -0.75 11.03 5.25
N GLY A 26 0.34 10.49 5.81
CA GLY A 26 1.53 10.17 5.03
C GLY A 26 1.25 9.10 3.97
N ASN A 27 0.61 8.01 4.39
CA ASN A 27 0.20 6.93 3.48
C ASN A 27 -0.75 7.43 2.37
N PHE A 28 -1.68 8.34 2.69
CA PHE A 28 -2.54 8.98 1.70
C PHE A 28 -1.73 9.74 0.64
N ILE A 29 -0.76 10.57 1.05
CA ILE A 29 0.05 11.39 0.13
C ILE A 29 0.90 10.50 -0.77
N GLU A 30 1.51 9.44 -0.22
CA GLU A 30 2.26 8.45 -1.00
C GLU A 30 1.39 7.86 -2.12
N TRP A 31 0.18 7.40 -1.78
CA TRP A 31 -0.69 6.72 -2.73
C TRP A 31 -1.45 7.68 -3.65
N TYR A 32 -1.69 8.92 -3.22
CA TYR A 32 -2.16 10.00 -4.08
C TYR A 32 -1.19 10.21 -5.25
N GLU A 33 0.09 10.30 -4.96
CA GLU A 33 1.12 10.49 -5.96
C GLU A 33 1.19 9.32 -6.95
N PHE A 34 1.09 8.07 -6.47
CA PHE A 34 1.02 6.90 -7.34
C PHE A 34 -0.24 6.90 -8.22
N GLY A 35 -1.38 7.34 -7.67
CA GLY A 35 -2.62 7.53 -8.43
C GLY A 35 -2.50 8.59 -9.52
N VAL A 36 -1.89 9.74 -9.21
CA VAL A 36 -1.60 10.81 -10.18
C VAL A 36 -0.69 10.29 -11.29
N TYR A 37 0.43 9.65 -10.94
CA TYR A 37 1.37 9.16 -11.94
C TYR A 37 0.76 8.09 -12.85
N GLY A 38 0.00 7.15 -12.29
CA GLY A 38 -0.72 6.14 -13.06
C GLY A 38 -1.74 6.76 -14.01
N SER A 39 -2.51 7.74 -13.54
CA SER A 39 -3.53 8.43 -14.34
C SER A 39 -2.94 9.26 -15.49
N PHE A 40 -1.80 9.90 -15.27
CA PHE A 40 -1.09 10.70 -16.28
C PHE A 40 0.06 9.97 -16.96
N SER A 41 0.16 8.65 -16.85
CA SER A 41 1.28 7.87 -17.40
C SER A 41 1.47 8.06 -18.91
N THR A 42 0.40 8.20 -19.69
CA THR A 42 0.44 8.47 -21.12
C THR A 42 0.95 9.89 -21.43
N VAL A 43 0.54 10.88 -20.65
CA VAL A 43 1.02 12.26 -20.76
C VAL A 43 2.50 12.35 -20.37
N ILE A 44 2.90 11.70 -19.27
CA ILE A 44 4.29 11.63 -18.82
C ILE A 44 5.16 10.93 -19.87
N ALA A 45 4.66 9.87 -20.50
CA ALA A 45 5.36 9.20 -21.59
C ALA A 45 5.64 10.16 -22.75
N ALA A 46 4.64 10.91 -23.19
CA ALA A 46 4.78 11.89 -24.27
C ALA A 46 5.76 13.02 -23.93
N GLU A 47 5.66 13.57 -22.71
CA GLU A 47 6.43 14.76 -22.30
C GLU A 47 7.90 14.45 -21.93
N PHE A 48 8.22 13.23 -21.48
CA PHE A 48 9.54 12.89 -20.95
C PHE A 48 10.25 11.78 -21.71
N PHE A 49 9.54 10.81 -22.30
CA PHE A 49 10.14 9.56 -22.77
C PHE A 49 9.94 9.31 -24.27
N THR A 50 9.28 10.22 -24.99
CA THR A 50 8.99 10.07 -26.42
C THR A 50 9.71 11.16 -27.23
N PRO A 51 11.06 11.02 -27.47
CA PRO A 51 11.75 11.87 -28.42
C PRO A 51 11.22 11.64 -29.85
N GLU A 52 11.53 12.56 -30.76
CA GLU A 52 11.16 12.47 -32.17
C GLU A 52 11.55 11.10 -32.75
N GLY A 53 10.61 10.42 -33.40
CA GLY A 53 10.80 9.09 -33.99
C GLY A 53 10.59 7.90 -33.03
N THR A 54 10.27 8.14 -31.75
CA THR A 54 9.93 7.08 -30.79
C THR A 54 8.43 6.82 -30.80
N GLY A 55 8.01 5.56 -30.84
CA GLY A 55 6.59 5.18 -30.73
C GLY A 55 6.00 5.47 -29.34
N ALA A 56 4.71 5.78 -29.28
CA ALA A 56 4.01 6.06 -28.02
C ALA A 56 4.10 4.88 -27.02
N ALA A 57 4.03 3.64 -27.50
CA ALA A 57 4.17 2.43 -26.69
C ALA A 57 5.56 2.33 -26.04
N GLU A 58 6.63 2.62 -26.79
CA GLU A 58 7.98 2.63 -26.23
C GLU A 58 8.16 3.71 -25.16
N GLY A 59 7.58 4.92 -25.36
CA GLY A 59 7.54 5.96 -24.34
C GLY A 59 6.83 5.51 -23.07
N LEU A 60 5.72 4.79 -23.20
CA LEU A 60 4.95 4.25 -22.07
C LEU A 60 5.73 3.14 -21.33
N VAL A 61 6.43 2.25 -22.07
CA VAL A 61 7.31 1.23 -21.49
C VAL A 61 8.41 1.89 -20.65
N ARG A 62 9.07 2.94 -21.17
CA ARG A 62 10.10 3.71 -20.44
C ARG A 62 9.53 4.41 -19.20
N THR A 63 8.31 4.94 -19.29
CA THR A 63 7.59 5.55 -18.15
C THR A 63 7.37 4.53 -17.04
N TYR A 64 6.88 3.34 -17.38
CA TYR A 64 6.70 2.28 -16.40
C TYR A 64 8.01 1.65 -15.91
N ALA A 65 9.08 1.67 -16.71
CA ALA A 65 10.41 1.29 -16.25
C ALA A 65 10.93 2.23 -15.14
N SER A 66 10.75 3.55 -15.30
CA SER A 66 11.09 4.53 -14.26
C SER A 66 10.24 4.37 -13.00
N PHE A 67 8.96 4.02 -13.17
CA PHE A 67 8.04 3.70 -12.08
C PHE A 67 8.47 2.43 -11.33
N ALA A 68 8.81 1.36 -12.05
CA ALA A 68 9.30 0.11 -11.48
C ALA A 68 10.57 0.33 -10.65
N LEU A 69 11.49 1.18 -11.14
CA LEU A 69 12.73 1.50 -10.45
C LEU A 69 12.47 2.08 -9.06
N ALA A 70 11.47 2.96 -8.90
CA ALA A 70 11.08 3.48 -7.60
C ALA A 70 10.69 2.36 -6.62
N PHE A 71 10.01 1.32 -7.09
CA PHE A 71 9.63 0.17 -6.25
C PHE A 71 10.82 -0.69 -5.84
N PHE A 72 11.83 -0.85 -6.69
CA PHE A 72 13.07 -1.57 -6.34
C PHE A 72 13.88 -0.85 -5.26
N PHE A 73 13.74 0.46 -5.14
CA PHE A 73 14.38 1.22 -4.07
C PHE A 73 13.61 1.21 -2.73
N ARG A 74 12.36 0.74 -2.69
CA ARG A 74 11.60 0.60 -1.42
C ARG A 74 12.28 -0.32 -0.39
N PRO A 75 12.77 -1.52 -0.71
CA PRO A 75 13.51 -2.35 0.24
C PRO A 75 14.77 -1.69 0.76
N VAL A 76 15.48 -0.92 -0.11
CA VAL A 76 16.66 -0.14 0.30
C VAL A 76 16.26 0.97 1.27
N GLY A 77 15.21 1.72 0.96
CA GLY A 77 14.65 2.74 1.84
C GLY A 77 14.22 2.17 3.20
N ALA A 78 13.54 1.03 3.21
CA ALA A 78 13.16 0.32 4.43
C ALA A 78 14.39 -0.04 5.30
N ALA A 79 15.48 -0.49 4.67
CA ALA A 79 16.71 -0.83 5.39
C ALA A 79 17.44 0.42 5.93
N VAL A 80 17.50 1.51 5.16
CA VAL A 80 18.20 2.76 5.54
C VAL A 80 17.41 3.49 6.62
N PHE A 81 16.14 3.79 6.35
CA PHE A 81 15.30 4.56 7.29
C PHE A 81 14.89 3.73 8.50
N GLY A 82 14.78 2.40 8.37
CA GLY A 82 14.57 1.51 9.52
C GLY A 82 15.73 1.59 10.51
N ARG A 83 16.99 1.42 10.04
CA ARG A 83 18.18 1.55 10.89
C ARG A 83 18.36 2.95 11.49
N LEU A 84 18.05 3.99 10.71
CA LEU A 84 18.11 5.35 11.19
C LEU A 84 17.07 5.57 12.30
N GLY A 85 15.84 5.06 12.11
CA GLY A 85 14.77 5.14 13.11
C GLY A 85 15.08 4.40 14.42
N ASP A 86 15.78 3.28 14.33
CA ASP A 86 16.23 2.54 15.50
C ASP A 86 17.31 3.30 16.31
N ARG A 87 18.10 4.17 15.66
CA ARG A 87 19.19 4.95 16.29
C ARG A 87 18.75 6.31 16.81
N VAL A 88 18.00 7.08 16.00
CA VAL A 88 17.66 8.50 16.31
C VAL A 88 16.22 8.70 16.74
N GLY A 89 15.40 7.64 16.76
CA GLY A 89 13.97 7.71 17.04
C GLY A 89 13.12 7.70 15.77
N ARG A 90 11.86 7.29 15.92
CA ARG A 90 10.93 7.12 14.77
C ARG A 90 10.44 8.47 14.23
N ARG A 91 10.15 9.43 15.11
CA ARG A 91 9.62 10.74 14.73
C ARG A 91 10.51 11.52 13.77
N PRO A 92 11.84 11.71 14.01
CA PRO A 92 12.72 12.43 13.06
C PRO A 92 12.77 11.77 11.69
N VAL A 93 12.79 10.43 11.64
CA VAL A 93 12.82 9.69 10.38
C VAL A 93 11.52 9.85 9.61
N LEU A 94 10.36 9.77 10.27
CA LEU A 94 9.06 9.99 9.63
C LEU A 94 8.90 11.41 9.08
N ILE A 95 9.49 12.42 9.77
CA ILE A 95 9.53 13.81 9.28
C ILE A 95 10.39 13.89 8.01
N LEU A 96 11.57 13.28 8.02
CA LEU A 96 12.49 13.27 6.88
C LEU A 96 11.85 12.58 5.67
N VAL A 97 11.22 11.43 5.88
CA VAL A 97 10.54 10.63 4.85
C VAL A 97 9.43 11.45 4.17
N ILE A 98 8.56 12.10 4.95
CA ILE A 98 7.46 12.89 4.35
C ILE A 98 7.98 14.16 3.64
N ALA A 99 9.04 14.78 4.15
CA ALA A 99 9.67 15.93 3.49
C ALA A 99 10.30 15.54 2.16
N LEU A 100 11.00 14.39 2.10
CA LEU A 100 11.57 13.85 0.86
C LEU A 100 10.48 13.51 -0.15
N MET A 101 9.40 12.83 0.28
CA MET A 101 8.29 12.46 -0.59
C MET A 101 7.60 13.68 -1.17
N THR A 102 7.21 14.62 -0.31
CA THR A 102 6.55 15.88 -0.72
C THR A 102 7.44 16.69 -1.66
N GLY A 103 8.73 16.84 -1.32
CA GLY A 103 9.69 17.58 -2.14
C GLY A 103 9.88 16.93 -3.51
N ALA A 104 10.13 15.62 -3.57
CA ALA A 104 10.32 14.91 -4.83
C ALA A 104 9.07 14.99 -5.73
N THR A 105 7.87 14.78 -5.16
CA THR A 105 6.61 14.84 -5.90
C THR A 105 6.32 16.25 -6.44
N THR A 106 6.51 17.28 -5.61
CA THR A 106 6.35 18.68 -6.04
C THR A 106 7.33 19.04 -7.15
N LEU A 107 8.59 18.58 -7.04
CA LEU A 107 9.62 18.83 -8.07
C LEU A 107 9.26 18.18 -9.41
N ILE A 108 8.57 17.04 -9.45
CA ILE A 108 8.05 16.47 -10.71
C ILE A 108 7.14 17.45 -11.41
N GLY A 109 6.27 18.15 -10.67
CA GLY A 109 5.35 19.15 -11.23
C GLY A 109 6.02 20.35 -11.88
N VAL A 110 7.29 20.65 -11.56
CA VAL A 110 8.05 21.78 -12.12
C VAL A 110 9.21 21.33 -13.03
N LEU A 111 9.37 20.02 -13.28
CA LEU A 111 10.42 19.53 -14.15
C LEU A 111 10.29 20.09 -15.58
N PRO A 112 11.43 20.45 -16.22
CA PRO A 112 11.45 20.71 -17.65
C PRO A 112 11.22 19.41 -18.43
N THR A 113 10.50 19.49 -19.55
CA THR A 113 10.18 18.35 -20.41
C THR A 113 11.32 18.02 -21.38
N TYR A 114 11.18 16.92 -22.14
CA TYR A 114 12.14 16.52 -23.16
C TYR A 114 12.37 17.62 -24.20
N ALA A 115 11.31 18.32 -24.61
CA ALA A 115 11.39 19.44 -25.55
C ALA A 115 12.28 20.59 -25.07
N THR A 116 12.46 20.74 -23.75
CA THR A 116 13.24 21.85 -23.16
C THR A 116 14.70 21.47 -22.87
N VAL A 117 14.94 20.28 -22.30
CA VAL A 117 16.27 19.85 -21.82
C VAL A 117 16.73 18.52 -22.42
N GLY A 118 16.02 17.99 -23.42
CA GLY A 118 16.37 16.77 -24.12
C GLY A 118 16.45 15.56 -23.17
N ALA A 119 17.46 14.70 -23.41
CA ALA A 119 17.65 13.46 -22.66
C ALA A 119 17.86 13.64 -21.14
N LEU A 120 18.09 14.86 -20.64
CA LEU A 120 18.21 15.11 -19.20
C LEU A 120 16.84 14.99 -18.51
N ALA A 121 15.72 15.29 -19.19
CA ALA A 121 14.37 15.23 -18.61
C ALA A 121 14.01 13.85 -18.04
N PRO A 122 14.12 12.73 -18.78
CA PRO A 122 13.82 11.40 -18.25
C PRO A 122 14.75 10.99 -17.09
N TRP A 123 16.02 11.41 -17.10
CA TRP A 123 16.94 11.12 -15.98
C TRP A 123 16.56 11.86 -14.71
N LEU A 124 16.16 13.15 -14.81
CA LEU A 124 15.69 13.93 -13.66
C LEU A 124 14.41 13.33 -13.09
N LEU A 125 13.46 12.96 -13.93
CA LEU A 125 12.23 12.31 -13.50
C LEU A 125 12.54 10.97 -12.79
N THR A 126 13.38 10.13 -13.41
CA THR A 126 13.77 8.84 -12.83
C THR A 126 14.49 9.00 -11.49
N PHE A 127 15.36 10.00 -11.37
CA PHE A 127 16.03 10.33 -10.09
C PHE A 127 15.02 10.70 -9.00
N LEU A 128 14.05 11.55 -9.30
CA LEU A 128 12.98 11.89 -8.34
C LEU A 128 12.13 10.67 -7.97
N ARG A 129 11.88 9.77 -8.92
CA ARG A 129 11.22 8.48 -8.69
C ARG A 129 12.00 7.59 -7.72
N VAL A 130 13.32 7.53 -7.84
CA VAL A 130 14.18 6.80 -6.89
C VAL A 130 14.07 7.39 -5.49
N LEU A 131 14.10 8.73 -5.36
CA LEU A 131 13.93 9.39 -4.06
C LEU A 131 12.58 9.10 -3.42
N GLN A 132 11.49 9.08 -4.22
CA GLN A 132 10.16 8.68 -3.76
C GLN A 132 10.14 7.23 -3.29
N GLY A 133 10.74 6.31 -4.06
CA GLY A 133 10.83 4.90 -3.68
C GLY A 133 11.59 4.66 -2.38
N LEU A 134 12.74 5.33 -2.19
CA LEU A 134 13.48 5.30 -0.93
C LEU A 134 12.62 5.78 0.25
N SER A 135 11.91 6.89 0.05
CA SER A 135 11.01 7.47 1.06
C SER A 135 9.91 6.51 1.47
N ALA A 136 9.16 5.98 0.50
CA ALA A 136 8.03 5.06 0.70
C ALA A 136 8.42 3.76 1.43
N GLY A 137 9.67 3.27 1.24
CA GLY A 137 10.16 2.07 1.88
C GLY A 137 10.16 2.11 3.41
N GLY A 138 10.32 3.28 4.00
CA GLY A 138 10.38 3.45 5.46
C GLY A 138 9.03 3.49 6.18
N GLU A 139 7.92 3.68 5.47
CA GLU A 139 6.64 4.02 6.08
C GLU A 139 5.73 2.83 6.39
N PHE A 140 5.58 1.88 5.46
CA PHE A 140 4.57 0.81 5.54
C PHE A 140 4.69 -0.07 6.79
N GLY A 141 5.90 -0.57 7.09
CA GLY A 141 6.12 -1.49 8.22
C GLY A 141 5.74 -0.89 9.57
N GLY A 142 6.07 0.39 9.77
CA GLY A 142 5.75 1.15 10.97
C GLY A 142 4.25 1.41 11.14
N ALA A 143 3.58 1.81 10.06
CA ALA A 143 2.14 2.13 10.07
C ALA A 143 1.29 0.88 10.37
N VAL A 144 1.54 -0.24 9.68
CA VAL A 144 0.80 -1.50 9.89
C VAL A 144 1.00 -2.05 11.29
N ALA A 145 2.25 -2.07 11.80
CA ALA A 145 2.50 -2.55 13.15
C ALA A 145 1.80 -1.67 14.18
N LEU A 146 1.88 -0.34 14.04
CA LEU A 146 1.18 0.59 14.93
C LEU A 146 -0.33 0.32 14.95
N MET A 147 -0.96 0.28 13.78
CA MET A 147 -2.41 0.08 13.65
C MET A 147 -2.86 -1.26 14.24
N THR A 148 -2.11 -2.34 14.01
CA THR A 148 -2.47 -3.68 14.51
C THR A 148 -2.16 -3.87 16.00
N GLU A 149 -1.15 -3.19 16.56
CA GLU A 149 -0.81 -3.22 17.98
C GLU A 149 -1.80 -2.44 18.86
N PHE A 150 -2.36 -1.33 18.33
CA PHE A 150 -3.42 -0.58 19.01
C PHE A 150 -4.83 -1.14 18.77
N ALA A 151 -4.96 -2.20 17.98
CA ALA A 151 -6.27 -2.81 17.70
C ALA A 151 -6.86 -3.45 18.96
N PRO A 152 -8.15 -3.21 19.28
CA PRO A 152 -8.85 -3.96 20.31
C PRO A 152 -8.81 -5.47 20.01
N PRO A 153 -8.87 -6.33 21.05
CA PRO A 153 -8.94 -7.78 20.87
C PRO A 153 -10.04 -8.17 19.86
N GLY A 154 -9.70 -9.06 18.90
CA GLY A 154 -10.62 -9.53 17.86
C GLY A 154 -10.91 -8.54 16.74
N ARG A 155 -10.22 -7.37 16.66
CA ARG A 155 -10.41 -6.38 15.59
C ARG A 155 -9.14 -6.04 14.80
N ARG A 156 -8.12 -6.88 14.87
CA ARG A 156 -6.84 -6.65 14.14
C ARG A 156 -7.03 -6.56 12.63
N GLY A 157 -8.00 -7.30 12.05
CA GLY A 157 -8.33 -7.25 10.64
C GLY A 157 -8.89 -5.90 10.21
N LEU A 158 -9.85 -5.36 10.97
CA LEU A 158 -10.40 -4.03 10.72
C LEU A 158 -9.33 -2.94 10.80
N TYR A 159 -8.48 -2.97 11.84
CA TYR A 159 -7.43 -1.96 12.04
C TYR A 159 -6.31 -2.08 10.99
N GLY A 160 -5.96 -3.31 10.57
CA GLY A 160 -5.05 -3.52 9.44
C GLY A 160 -5.67 -3.06 8.11
N ALA A 161 -6.96 -3.30 7.91
CA ALA A 161 -7.71 -2.84 6.74
C ALA A 161 -7.74 -1.30 6.61
N TRP A 162 -7.67 -0.57 7.73
CA TRP A 162 -7.60 0.88 7.72
C TRP A 162 -6.39 1.41 6.95
N GLN A 163 -5.24 0.74 7.05
CA GLN A 163 -4.06 1.09 6.24
C GLN A 163 -4.36 0.98 4.74
N SER A 164 -4.92 -0.15 4.28
CA SER A 164 -5.31 -0.33 2.88
C SER A 164 -6.43 0.63 2.44
N PHE A 165 -7.33 1.02 3.34
CA PHE A 165 -8.36 2.00 3.05
C PHE A 165 -7.77 3.40 2.78
N THR A 166 -6.73 3.80 3.52
CA THR A 166 -6.02 5.07 3.23
C THR A 166 -5.24 5.03 1.93
N VAL A 167 -4.76 3.84 1.51
CA VAL A 167 -4.22 3.60 0.15
C VAL A 167 -5.29 3.89 -0.91
N ALA A 168 -6.49 3.33 -0.73
CA ALA A 168 -7.61 3.54 -1.66
C ALA A 168 -8.01 5.01 -1.75
N LEU A 169 -8.07 5.72 -0.61
CA LEU A 169 -8.35 7.15 -0.58
C LEU A 169 -7.28 7.97 -1.31
N GLY A 170 -6.00 7.59 -1.17
CA GLY A 170 -4.89 8.22 -1.89
C GLY A 170 -5.03 8.05 -3.40
N LEU A 171 -5.19 6.79 -3.86
CA LEU A 171 -5.40 6.48 -5.28
C LEU A 171 -6.64 7.20 -5.84
N LEU A 172 -7.76 7.17 -5.10
CA LEU A 172 -8.99 7.86 -5.47
C LEU A 172 -8.80 9.38 -5.56
N GLY A 173 -8.04 9.96 -4.62
CA GLY A 173 -7.68 11.38 -4.63
C GLY A 173 -6.87 11.73 -5.88
N GLY A 174 -5.86 10.92 -6.23
CA GLY A 174 -5.03 11.10 -7.43
C GLY A 174 -5.81 10.96 -8.72
N ALA A 175 -6.56 9.87 -8.88
CA ALA A 175 -7.41 9.66 -10.05
C ALA A 175 -8.55 10.69 -10.15
N GLY A 176 -9.15 11.05 -9.00
CA GLY A 176 -10.21 12.06 -8.93
C GLY A 176 -9.75 13.45 -9.34
N ILE A 177 -8.56 13.88 -8.91
CA ILE A 177 -7.96 15.16 -9.35
C ILE A 177 -7.63 15.10 -10.84
N ALA A 178 -7.09 13.99 -11.35
CA ALA A 178 -6.84 13.84 -12.77
C ALA A 178 -8.14 13.92 -13.60
N ALA A 179 -9.21 13.25 -13.15
CA ALA A 179 -10.53 13.31 -13.78
C ALA A 179 -11.13 14.73 -13.72
N LEU A 180 -11.01 15.41 -12.57
CA LEU A 180 -11.47 16.79 -12.42
C LEU A 180 -10.74 17.73 -13.39
N LEU A 181 -9.42 17.64 -13.47
CA LEU A 181 -8.63 18.46 -14.42
C LEU A 181 -9.01 18.15 -15.86
N ALA A 182 -9.25 16.89 -16.21
CA ALA A 182 -9.69 16.49 -17.54
C ALA A 182 -11.12 16.97 -17.90
N THR A 183 -11.95 17.34 -16.94
CA THR A 183 -13.28 17.92 -17.18
C THR A 183 -13.26 19.44 -17.29
N VAL A 184 -12.30 20.11 -16.63
CA VAL A 184 -12.20 21.57 -16.57
C VAL A 184 -11.28 22.13 -17.66
N LEU A 185 -10.25 21.37 -18.03
CA LEU A 185 -9.24 21.77 -19.02
C LEU A 185 -9.49 21.04 -20.35
N ASP A 186 -9.20 21.72 -21.48
CA ASP A 186 -9.14 21.03 -22.76
C ASP A 186 -7.92 20.10 -22.86
N ALA A 187 -7.93 19.20 -23.86
CA ALA A 187 -6.87 18.21 -24.03
C ALA A 187 -5.48 18.84 -24.21
N GLY A 188 -5.37 19.99 -24.89
CA GLY A 188 -4.13 20.71 -25.08
C GLY A 188 -3.60 21.32 -23.79
N GLN A 189 -4.48 21.98 -23.03
CA GLN A 189 -4.14 22.55 -21.72
C GLN A 189 -3.71 21.44 -20.74
N LEU A 190 -4.46 20.32 -20.73
CA LEU A 190 -4.17 19.20 -19.85
C LEU A 190 -2.79 18.59 -20.16
N ALA A 191 -2.48 18.35 -21.43
CA ALA A 191 -1.21 17.79 -21.86
C ALA A 191 -0.03 18.75 -21.63
N HIS A 192 -0.22 20.08 -21.85
CA HIS A 192 0.87 21.03 -21.79
C HIS A 192 1.25 21.41 -20.34
N TRP A 193 0.28 21.71 -19.49
CA TRP A 193 0.54 22.19 -18.11
C TRP A 193 -0.39 21.62 -17.05
N GLY A 194 -1.61 21.18 -17.42
CA GLY A 194 -2.64 20.80 -16.46
C GLY A 194 -2.23 19.62 -15.57
N TRP A 195 -1.53 18.65 -16.12
CA TRP A 195 -1.00 17.50 -15.36
C TRP A 195 -0.06 17.92 -14.23
N ARG A 196 0.67 19.04 -14.38
CA ARG A 196 1.60 19.56 -13.37
C ARG A 196 0.88 19.97 -12.10
N LEU A 197 -0.35 20.50 -12.21
CA LEU A 197 -1.15 20.91 -11.06
C LEU A 197 -1.41 19.73 -10.10
N ALA A 198 -1.67 18.54 -10.63
CA ALA A 198 -1.90 17.36 -9.80
C ALA A 198 -0.68 17.04 -8.90
N PHE A 199 0.55 17.21 -9.42
CA PHE A 199 1.76 17.05 -8.63
C PHE A 199 2.01 18.22 -7.66
N LEU A 200 1.74 19.45 -8.08
CA LEU A 200 1.93 20.66 -7.26
C LEU A 200 0.97 20.70 -6.06
N LEU A 201 -0.23 20.13 -6.18
CA LEU A 201 -1.18 19.99 -5.06
C LEU A 201 -0.64 19.13 -3.91
N THR A 202 0.38 18.32 -4.14
CA THR A 202 1.06 17.56 -3.08
C THR A 202 1.78 18.48 -2.10
N LEU A 203 2.22 19.68 -2.51
CA LEU A 203 2.94 20.61 -1.64
C LEU A 203 2.10 21.07 -0.43
N PRO A 204 0.91 21.67 -0.60
CA PRO A 204 0.09 22.07 0.55
C PRO A 204 -0.35 20.87 1.39
N ALA A 205 -0.68 19.72 0.78
CA ALA A 205 -1.03 18.50 1.51
C ALA A 205 0.14 17.98 2.35
N GLY A 206 1.35 17.91 1.76
CA GLY A 206 2.58 17.49 2.43
C GLY A 206 3.03 18.44 3.55
N LEU A 207 2.89 19.75 3.36
CA LEU A 207 3.16 20.73 4.42
C LEU A 207 2.17 20.55 5.59
N GLY A 208 0.89 20.28 5.32
CA GLY A 208 -0.10 19.94 6.35
C GLY A 208 0.26 18.67 7.11
N ALA A 209 0.68 17.62 6.40
CA ALA A 209 1.13 16.37 7.01
C ALA A 209 2.41 16.56 7.84
N LEU A 210 3.37 17.33 7.33
CA LEU A 210 4.59 17.68 8.04
C LEU A 210 4.29 18.44 9.34
N TRP A 211 3.42 19.44 9.28
CA TRP A 211 2.95 20.18 10.45
C TRP A 211 2.29 19.26 11.48
N LEU A 212 1.46 18.32 11.04
CA LEU A 212 0.82 17.35 11.94
C LEU A 212 1.86 16.45 12.62
N ARG A 213 2.87 15.96 11.86
CA ARG A 213 3.95 15.12 12.41
C ARG A 213 4.89 15.86 13.35
N LEU A 214 5.12 17.15 13.13
CA LEU A 214 5.90 17.98 14.05
C LEU A 214 5.22 18.16 15.42
N ARG A 215 3.90 18.01 15.49
CA ARG A 215 3.11 18.08 16.74
C ARG A 215 2.89 16.73 17.43
N LEU A 216 3.32 15.61 16.81
CA LEU A 216 3.23 14.30 17.45
C LEU A 216 4.33 14.12 18.49
N GLU A 217 3.97 13.52 19.62
CA GLU A 217 4.91 13.02 20.60
C GLU A 217 5.52 11.69 20.14
N GLU A 218 6.74 11.39 20.60
CA GLU A 218 7.38 10.09 20.36
C GLU A 218 6.54 8.95 20.97
N THR A 219 6.50 7.79 20.30
CA THR A 219 5.66 6.65 20.71
C THR A 219 6.05 6.13 22.10
N PRO A 220 5.08 5.81 22.98
CA PRO A 220 5.35 5.23 24.31
C PRO A 220 6.20 3.96 24.27
N SER A 221 6.07 3.16 23.21
CA SER A 221 6.84 1.92 23.03
C SER A 221 8.34 2.18 22.81
N PHE A 222 8.72 3.30 22.22
CA PHE A 222 10.12 3.69 22.10
C PHE A 222 10.67 4.24 23.43
N ARG A 223 9.89 5.05 24.14
CA ARG A 223 10.22 5.56 25.49
C ARG A 223 10.41 4.44 26.52
N ASN A 224 9.58 3.40 26.47
CA ASN A 224 9.63 2.28 27.44
C ASN A 224 10.58 1.16 26.99
N GLY A 225 10.95 1.06 25.72
CA GLY A 225 11.85 0.04 25.17
C GLY A 225 13.30 0.18 25.64
N THR A 226 13.70 1.38 26.05
CA THR A 226 15.00 1.66 26.68
C THR A 226 15.06 1.23 28.16
N VAL A 227 13.94 0.93 28.80
CA VAL A 227 13.86 0.67 30.26
C VAL A 227 13.74 -0.83 30.60
N SER A 228 13.27 -1.69 29.68
CA SER A 228 13.13 -3.11 29.93
C SER A 228 14.24 -3.91 29.25
N GLY A 229 15.31 -4.21 29.97
CA GLY A 229 16.39 -5.12 29.55
C GLY A 229 15.99 -6.60 29.36
N ALA A 230 14.76 -6.88 28.94
CA ALA A 230 14.31 -8.21 28.58
C ALA A 230 14.94 -8.62 27.24
N VAL A 231 15.79 -9.65 27.27
CA VAL A 231 16.37 -10.29 26.10
C VAL A 231 15.19 -10.79 25.22
N ARG A 232 14.89 -10.08 24.16
CA ARG A 232 13.91 -10.54 23.15
C ARG A 232 14.56 -11.67 22.36
N GLU A 233 14.04 -12.89 22.48
CA GLU A 233 14.46 -13.98 21.60
C GLU A 233 14.26 -13.58 20.15
N VAL A 234 15.37 -13.50 19.40
CA VAL A 234 15.34 -13.26 17.97
C VAL A 234 15.31 -14.62 17.26
N PRO A 235 14.30 -14.89 16.43
CA PRO A 235 14.21 -16.16 15.73
C PRO A 235 15.40 -16.40 14.80
N PRO A 236 15.71 -17.68 14.49
CA PRO A 236 16.75 -18.00 13.52
C PRO A 236 16.52 -17.31 12.16
N ALA A 237 17.56 -16.74 11.57
CA ALA A 237 17.45 -16.01 10.30
C ALA A 237 16.84 -16.84 9.16
N ARG A 238 17.01 -18.17 9.19
CA ARG A 238 16.40 -19.10 8.23
C ARG A 238 14.87 -19.07 8.32
N GLU A 239 14.32 -19.05 9.53
CA GLU A 239 12.87 -19.02 9.75
C GLU A 239 12.27 -17.68 9.33
N VAL A 240 12.97 -16.58 9.65
CA VAL A 240 12.55 -15.23 9.24
C VAL A 240 12.53 -15.11 7.71
N ARG A 241 13.58 -15.59 7.01
CA ARG A 241 13.63 -15.60 5.54
C ARG A 241 12.51 -16.46 4.94
N ALA A 242 12.24 -17.63 5.49
CA ALA A 242 11.14 -18.48 5.03
C ALA A 242 9.76 -17.82 5.26
N ALA A 243 9.59 -17.10 6.37
CA ALA A 243 8.37 -16.33 6.64
C ALA A 243 8.21 -15.17 5.67
N ILE A 244 9.30 -14.43 5.35
CA ILE A 244 9.29 -13.37 4.33
C ILE A 244 8.90 -13.95 2.97
N ALA A 245 9.53 -15.03 2.50
CA ALA A 245 9.21 -15.65 1.22
C ALA A 245 7.74 -16.10 1.14
N LEU A 246 7.22 -16.70 2.22
CA LEU A 246 5.80 -17.06 2.30
C LEU A 246 4.89 -15.82 2.32
N GLY A 247 5.30 -14.74 2.99
CA GLY A 247 4.59 -13.46 3.00
C GLY A 247 4.52 -12.86 1.60
N VAL A 248 5.63 -12.83 0.86
CA VAL A 248 5.67 -12.42 -0.56
C VAL A 248 4.65 -13.23 -1.37
N GLY A 249 4.71 -14.57 -1.29
CA GLY A 249 3.78 -15.44 -2.02
C GLY A 249 2.32 -15.19 -1.68
N ARG A 250 1.98 -14.89 -0.43
CA ARG A 250 0.60 -14.63 0.01
C ARG A 250 0.04 -13.30 -0.43
N VAL A 251 0.88 -12.27 -0.62
CA VAL A 251 0.43 -10.92 -1.00
C VAL A 251 0.70 -10.58 -2.46
N MET A 252 1.44 -11.40 -3.21
CA MET A 252 1.77 -11.12 -4.61
C MET A 252 0.53 -10.98 -5.51
N GLY A 253 -0.50 -11.80 -5.28
CA GLY A 253 -1.77 -11.70 -6.02
C GLY A 253 -2.46 -10.36 -5.77
N TRP A 254 -2.54 -9.92 -4.54
CA TRP A 254 -3.04 -8.59 -4.20
C TRP A 254 -2.21 -7.48 -4.86
N SER A 255 -0.87 -7.58 -4.79
CA SER A 255 0.04 -6.62 -5.41
C SER A 255 -0.17 -6.53 -6.93
N ALA A 256 -0.16 -7.68 -7.63
CA ALA A 256 -0.33 -7.74 -9.08
C ALA A 256 -1.71 -7.26 -9.53
N ALA A 257 -2.79 -7.81 -8.98
CA ALA A 257 -4.15 -7.44 -9.34
C ALA A 257 -4.48 -5.98 -9.00
N GLY A 258 -4.01 -5.50 -7.83
CA GLY A 258 -4.18 -4.10 -7.43
C GLY A 258 -3.57 -3.14 -8.43
N TYR A 259 -2.33 -3.36 -8.83
CA TYR A 259 -1.67 -2.48 -9.81
C TYR A 259 -2.25 -2.62 -11.21
N THR A 260 -2.60 -3.82 -11.64
CA THR A 260 -3.25 -4.04 -12.94
C THR A 260 -4.55 -3.25 -13.06
N PHE A 261 -5.46 -3.39 -12.09
CA PHE A 261 -6.80 -2.81 -12.19
C PHE A 261 -6.96 -1.39 -11.63
N LEU A 262 -6.05 -0.92 -10.77
CA LEU A 262 -6.16 0.40 -10.14
C LEU A 262 -5.14 1.43 -10.65
N VAL A 263 -4.02 0.98 -11.25
CA VAL A 263 -2.93 1.88 -11.65
C VAL A 263 -2.62 1.79 -13.14
N VAL A 264 -2.58 0.58 -13.72
CA VAL A 264 -2.25 0.37 -15.14
C VAL A 264 -3.49 0.48 -16.04
N LEU A 265 -4.67 0.20 -15.51
CA LEU A 265 -5.92 0.20 -16.28
C LEU A 265 -6.14 1.49 -17.12
N PRO A 266 -5.93 2.72 -16.61
CA PRO A 266 -6.17 3.92 -17.42
C PRO A 266 -5.29 3.99 -18.67
N SER A 267 -4.02 3.64 -18.57
CA SER A 267 -3.13 3.63 -19.74
C SER A 267 -3.46 2.49 -20.71
N TYR A 268 -3.82 1.32 -20.20
CA TYR A 268 -4.27 0.19 -21.02
C TYR A 268 -5.53 0.55 -21.82
N LEU A 269 -6.53 1.16 -21.19
CA LEU A 269 -7.76 1.58 -21.86
C LEU A 269 -7.47 2.60 -22.98
N GLN A 270 -6.54 3.55 -22.75
CA GLN A 270 -6.17 4.56 -23.73
C GLN A 270 -5.29 4.00 -24.85
N SER A 271 -4.24 3.27 -24.52
CA SER A 271 -3.24 2.84 -25.49
C SER A 271 -3.61 1.59 -26.28
N THR A 272 -4.52 0.76 -25.75
CA THR A 272 -4.87 -0.56 -26.31
C THR A 272 -6.30 -0.61 -26.80
N LEU A 273 -7.23 0.09 -26.14
CA LEU A 273 -8.66 0.08 -26.47
C LEU A 273 -9.16 1.44 -26.99
N ASP A 274 -8.26 2.37 -27.33
CA ASP A 274 -8.56 3.70 -27.88
C ASP A 274 -9.60 4.50 -27.09
N ALA A 275 -9.72 4.23 -25.78
CA ALA A 275 -10.63 4.96 -24.91
C ALA A 275 -10.12 6.40 -24.70
N SER A 276 -11.07 7.34 -24.61
CA SER A 276 -10.71 8.72 -24.28
C SER A 276 -10.09 8.79 -22.87
N PHE A 277 -9.25 9.82 -22.65
CA PHE A 277 -8.64 10.05 -21.34
C PHE A 277 -9.68 10.13 -20.21
N GLN A 278 -10.82 10.80 -20.47
CA GLN A 278 -11.92 10.92 -19.51
C GLN A 278 -12.58 9.57 -19.20
N GLN A 279 -12.82 8.73 -20.21
CA GLN A 279 -13.39 7.39 -20.03
C GLN A 279 -12.46 6.50 -19.22
N ALA A 280 -11.17 6.52 -19.52
CA ALA A 280 -10.16 5.76 -18.79
C ALA A 280 -10.06 6.18 -17.32
N LEU A 281 -10.10 7.49 -17.03
CA LEU A 281 -10.09 8.01 -15.67
C LEU A 281 -11.38 7.67 -14.90
N LEU A 282 -12.55 7.78 -15.54
CA LEU A 282 -13.81 7.40 -14.92
C LEU A 282 -13.82 5.91 -14.53
N ALA A 283 -13.34 5.04 -15.42
CA ALA A 283 -13.18 3.62 -15.14
C ALA A 283 -12.26 3.40 -13.92
N THR A 284 -11.14 4.11 -13.85
CA THR A 284 -10.19 4.02 -12.72
C THR A 284 -10.80 4.51 -11.41
N VAL A 285 -11.56 5.61 -11.44
CA VAL A 285 -12.30 6.10 -10.27
C VAL A 285 -13.30 5.04 -9.81
N LEU A 286 -14.08 4.44 -10.72
CA LEU A 286 -15.04 3.39 -10.37
C LEU A 286 -14.36 2.15 -9.77
N ALA A 287 -13.24 1.69 -10.36
CA ALA A 287 -12.45 0.60 -9.80
C ALA A 287 -11.97 0.92 -8.37
N THR A 288 -11.45 2.12 -8.16
CA THR A 288 -10.91 2.55 -6.86
C THR A 288 -12.01 2.73 -5.81
N VAL A 289 -13.20 3.19 -6.21
CA VAL A 289 -14.38 3.25 -5.32
C VAL A 289 -14.81 1.84 -4.92
N GLY A 290 -14.88 0.88 -5.86
CA GLY A 290 -15.16 -0.52 -5.56
C GLY A 290 -14.14 -1.12 -4.59
N PHE A 291 -12.86 -0.83 -4.80
CA PHE A 291 -11.77 -1.20 -3.91
C PHE A 291 -11.96 -0.64 -2.50
N ALA A 292 -12.17 0.66 -2.37
CA ALA A 292 -12.38 1.33 -1.09
C ALA A 292 -13.60 0.78 -0.32
N ALA A 293 -14.71 0.55 -1.03
CA ALA A 293 -15.97 0.09 -0.46
C ALA A 293 -15.86 -1.29 0.21
N THR A 294 -14.97 -2.15 -0.27
CA THR A 294 -14.84 -3.54 0.21
C THR A 294 -13.74 -3.77 1.22
N ILE A 295 -12.75 -2.89 1.33
CA ILE A 295 -11.59 -3.06 2.22
C ILE A 295 -12.01 -3.22 3.69
N LEU A 296 -12.77 -2.28 4.24
CA LEU A 296 -13.16 -2.33 5.65
C LEU A 296 -14.12 -3.48 5.96
N PRO A 297 -15.18 -3.74 5.16
CA PRO A 297 -16.00 -4.94 5.28
C PRO A 297 -15.20 -6.25 5.22
N ALA A 298 -14.22 -6.36 4.30
CA ALA A 298 -13.34 -7.53 4.19
C ALA A 298 -12.45 -7.69 5.44
N GLY A 299 -11.93 -6.58 5.98
CA GLY A 299 -11.20 -6.57 7.24
C GLY A 299 -12.05 -7.10 8.41
N LEU A 300 -13.28 -6.59 8.58
CA LEU A 300 -14.24 -7.05 9.57
C LEU A 300 -14.62 -8.52 9.37
N LEU A 301 -14.91 -8.94 8.14
CA LEU A 301 -15.22 -10.33 7.82
C LEU A 301 -14.05 -11.23 8.21
N SER A 302 -12.82 -10.80 7.92
CA SER A 302 -11.61 -11.55 8.25
C SER A 302 -11.38 -11.70 9.75
N ASP A 303 -11.90 -10.81 10.58
CA ASP A 303 -11.85 -10.96 12.03
C ASP A 303 -12.76 -12.10 12.53
N ARG A 304 -13.83 -12.44 11.77
CA ARG A 304 -14.79 -13.49 12.12
C ARG A 304 -14.40 -14.86 11.52
N VAL A 305 -14.04 -14.89 10.23
CA VAL A 305 -13.81 -16.15 9.49
C VAL A 305 -12.33 -16.49 9.29
N GLY A 306 -11.42 -15.58 9.70
CA GLY A 306 -9.98 -15.70 9.46
C GLY A 306 -9.50 -14.93 8.22
N ARG A 307 -8.19 -14.63 8.18
CA ARG A 307 -7.56 -13.84 7.09
C ARG A 307 -7.53 -14.59 5.78
N ARG A 308 -7.12 -15.89 5.85
CA ARG A 308 -6.87 -16.73 4.68
C ARG A 308 -8.11 -16.97 3.82
N PRO A 309 -9.29 -17.36 4.36
CA PRO A 309 -10.48 -17.58 3.54
C PRO A 309 -10.89 -16.37 2.73
N VAL A 310 -10.87 -15.17 3.33
CA VAL A 310 -11.26 -13.93 2.66
C VAL A 310 -10.29 -13.59 1.52
N MET A 311 -8.97 -13.66 1.78
CA MET A 311 -7.96 -13.43 0.73
C MET A 311 -8.00 -14.47 -0.38
N LEU A 312 -8.22 -15.75 -0.03
CA LEU A 312 -8.31 -16.84 -0.99
C LEU A 312 -9.51 -16.65 -1.92
N THR A 313 -10.68 -16.27 -1.36
CA THR A 313 -11.87 -15.94 -2.17
C THR A 313 -11.55 -14.81 -3.15
N GLY A 314 -10.93 -13.73 -2.71
CA GLY A 314 -10.52 -12.63 -3.59
C GLY A 314 -9.56 -13.10 -4.70
N ALA A 315 -8.53 -13.88 -4.36
CA ALA A 315 -7.58 -14.40 -5.33
C ALA A 315 -8.24 -15.32 -6.39
N LEU A 316 -9.12 -16.22 -5.95
CA LEU A 316 -9.86 -17.12 -6.86
C LEU A 316 -10.84 -16.35 -7.76
N LEU A 317 -11.49 -15.31 -7.24
CA LEU A 317 -12.35 -14.44 -8.05
C LEU A 317 -11.54 -13.68 -9.11
N VAL A 318 -10.33 -13.19 -8.81
CA VAL A 318 -9.45 -12.58 -9.83
C VAL A 318 -9.09 -13.62 -10.90
N VAL A 319 -8.69 -14.83 -10.50
CA VAL A 319 -8.37 -15.91 -11.47
C VAL A 319 -9.54 -16.21 -12.39
N ALA A 320 -10.77 -16.27 -11.86
CA ALA A 320 -11.95 -16.62 -12.63
C ALA A 320 -12.47 -15.46 -13.51
N LEU A 321 -12.38 -14.22 -13.04
CA LEU A 321 -13.09 -13.08 -13.63
C LEU A 321 -12.22 -12.13 -14.44
N SER A 322 -10.87 -12.17 -14.35
CA SER A 322 -10.02 -11.21 -15.06
C SER A 322 -10.12 -11.31 -16.58
N VAL A 323 -10.14 -12.51 -17.16
CA VAL A 323 -10.30 -12.69 -18.60
C VAL A 323 -11.71 -12.28 -19.06
N PRO A 324 -12.82 -12.77 -18.46
CA PRO A 324 -14.16 -12.27 -18.75
C PRO A 324 -14.31 -10.75 -18.66
N LEU A 325 -13.66 -10.12 -17.67
CA LEU A 325 -13.66 -8.66 -17.53
C LEU A 325 -13.03 -7.96 -18.73
N LEU A 326 -11.85 -8.39 -19.17
CA LEU A 326 -11.18 -7.75 -20.30
C LEU A 326 -11.94 -7.98 -21.61
N ASN A 327 -12.46 -9.19 -21.85
CA ASN A 327 -13.29 -9.46 -23.02
C ASN A 327 -14.53 -8.55 -23.07
N LEU A 328 -15.15 -8.31 -21.91
CA LEU A 328 -16.30 -7.42 -21.81
C LEU A 328 -15.91 -5.94 -22.06
N LEU A 329 -14.72 -5.52 -21.62
CA LEU A 329 -14.22 -4.16 -21.89
C LEU A 329 -13.89 -3.95 -23.37
N GLN A 330 -13.43 -4.99 -24.06
CA GLN A 330 -13.11 -4.99 -25.49
C GLN A 330 -14.35 -5.06 -26.39
N ASP A 331 -15.49 -5.55 -25.87
CA ASP A 331 -16.73 -5.70 -26.64
C ASP A 331 -17.43 -4.34 -26.84
N ASP A 332 -17.52 -3.88 -28.08
CA ASP A 332 -18.18 -2.63 -28.45
C ASP A 332 -19.69 -2.66 -28.23
N GLY A 333 -20.30 -3.85 -28.25
CA GLY A 333 -21.75 -4.05 -27.99
C GLY A 333 -22.15 -3.87 -26.55
N THR A 334 -21.19 -3.93 -25.63
CA THR A 334 -21.44 -3.80 -24.18
C THR A 334 -21.63 -2.34 -23.77
N SER A 335 -22.73 -2.04 -23.08
CA SER A 335 -23.03 -0.68 -22.62
C SER A 335 -22.00 -0.16 -21.61
N THR A 336 -21.73 1.15 -21.63
CA THR A 336 -20.81 1.82 -20.71
C THR A 336 -21.17 1.58 -19.23
N ALA A 337 -22.47 1.48 -18.90
CA ALA A 337 -22.92 1.21 -17.54
C ALA A 337 -22.50 -0.20 -17.07
N VAL A 338 -22.61 -1.21 -17.94
CA VAL A 338 -22.17 -2.57 -17.65
C VAL A 338 -20.65 -2.62 -17.52
N LYS A 339 -19.90 -2.00 -18.45
CA LYS A 339 -18.44 -1.88 -18.35
C LYS A 339 -18.02 -1.23 -17.00
N GLY A 340 -18.68 -0.13 -16.61
CA GLY A 340 -18.44 0.54 -15.33
C GLY A 340 -18.73 -0.35 -14.11
N ALA A 341 -19.84 -1.09 -14.12
CA ALA A 341 -20.19 -2.01 -13.03
C ALA A 341 -19.14 -3.14 -12.86
N TRP A 342 -18.65 -3.68 -13.97
CA TRP A 342 -17.62 -4.72 -13.93
C TRP A 342 -16.26 -4.19 -13.44
N VAL A 343 -15.88 -2.99 -13.86
CA VAL A 343 -14.66 -2.32 -13.38
C VAL A 343 -14.75 -2.01 -11.87
N PHE A 344 -15.91 -1.55 -11.39
CA PHE A 344 -16.19 -1.41 -9.96
C PHE A 344 -16.04 -2.76 -9.23
N GLY A 345 -16.62 -3.83 -9.80
CA GLY A 345 -16.52 -5.19 -9.28
C GLY A 345 -15.08 -5.69 -9.21
N ALA A 346 -14.24 -5.40 -10.22
CA ALA A 346 -12.84 -5.75 -10.22
C ALA A 346 -12.09 -5.10 -9.04
N GLY A 347 -12.31 -3.80 -8.82
CA GLY A 347 -11.77 -3.10 -7.65
C GLY A 347 -12.26 -3.72 -6.33
N ALA A 348 -13.55 -4.05 -6.24
CA ALA A 348 -14.14 -4.67 -5.06
C ALA A 348 -13.50 -6.03 -4.74
N VAL A 349 -13.23 -6.85 -5.74
CA VAL A 349 -12.53 -8.14 -5.56
C VAL A 349 -11.10 -7.96 -5.07
N VAL A 350 -10.38 -6.96 -5.57
CA VAL A 350 -9.05 -6.62 -5.04
C VAL A 350 -9.14 -6.21 -3.57
N GLY A 351 -10.18 -5.47 -3.17
CA GLY A 351 -10.43 -5.06 -1.80
C GLY A 351 -10.61 -6.23 -0.82
N LEU A 352 -11.13 -7.38 -1.28
CA LEU A 352 -11.22 -8.60 -0.46
C LEU A 352 -9.84 -9.14 -0.04
N MET A 353 -8.81 -8.92 -0.85
CA MET A 353 -7.43 -9.31 -0.50
C MET A 353 -6.73 -8.22 0.32
N ALA A 354 -6.94 -6.96 -0.04
CA ALA A 354 -6.28 -5.82 0.58
C ALA A 354 -6.75 -5.55 2.02
N GLY A 355 -8.01 -5.87 2.36
CA GLY A 355 -8.56 -5.70 3.70
C GLY A 355 -7.81 -6.52 4.75
N PRO A 356 -7.78 -7.84 4.66
CA PRO A 356 -7.08 -8.69 5.63
C PRO A 356 -5.56 -8.74 5.45
N GLY A 357 -5.02 -8.33 4.29
CA GLY A 357 -3.61 -8.47 3.92
C GLY A 357 -2.61 -7.92 4.96
N PRO A 358 -2.73 -6.64 5.39
CA PRO A 358 -1.82 -6.04 6.37
C PRO A 358 -1.83 -6.77 7.71
N ALA A 359 -3.02 -7.12 8.23
CA ALA A 359 -3.15 -7.86 9.49
C ALA A 359 -2.54 -9.27 9.37
N MET A 360 -2.77 -9.97 8.26
CA MET A 360 -2.16 -11.29 8.01
C MET A 360 -0.63 -11.19 8.02
N LEU A 361 -0.04 -10.19 7.36
CA LEU A 361 1.41 -10.00 7.37
C LEU A 361 1.93 -9.73 8.78
N ALA A 362 1.26 -8.85 9.56
CA ALA A 362 1.66 -8.54 10.93
C ALA A 362 1.59 -9.78 11.85
N GLU A 363 0.61 -10.65 11.64
CA GLU A 363 0.44 -11.90 12.41
C GLU A 363 1.45 -13.00 12.03
N MET A 364 2.15 -12.87 10.89
CA MET A 364 3.17 -13.83 10.45
C MET A 364 4.51 -13.69 11.18
N PHE A 365 4.77 -12.58 11.83
CA PHE A 365 6.06 -12.26 12.43
C PHE A 365 5.94 -11.98 13.93
N PRO A 366 6.87 -12.48 14.77
CA PRO A 366 6.93 -12.13 16.17
C PRO A 366 7.33 -10.65 16.33
N THR A 367 6.97 -10.07 17.48
CA THR A 367 7.18 -8.63 17.76
C THR A 367 8.63 -8.19 17.60
N SER A 368 9.61 -9.07 17.86
CA SER A 368 11.06 -8.78 17.77
C SER A 368 11.55 -8.51 16.34
N VAL A 369 10.88 -9.05 15.31
CA VAL A 369 11.26 -8.90 13.88
C VAL A 369 10.06 -8.50 13.01
N ARG A 370 8.95 -8.11 13.63
CA ARG A 370 7.70 -7.80 12.90
C ARG A 370 7.88 -6.66 11.91
N HIS A 371 8.47 -5.54 12.31
CA HIS A 371 8.66 -4.39 11.42
C HIS A 371 9.51 -4.74 10.20
N THR A 372 10.67 -5.34 10.42
CA THR A 372 11.56 -5.77 9.34
C THR A 372 10.92 -6.85 8.48
N GLY A 373 10.31 -7.88 9.09
CA GLY A 373 9.76 -9.02 8.38
C GLY A 373 8.57 -8.67 7.49
N LEU A 374 7.57 -7.98 8.05
CA LEU A 374 6.39 -7.58 7.26
C LEU A 374 6.74 -6.49 6.23
N GLY A 375 7.61 -5.53 6.60
CA GLY A 375 8.05 -4.48 5.70
C GLY A 375 8.79 -5.04 4.49
N LEU A 376 9.74 -5.97 4.70
CA LEU A 376 10.45 -6.63 3.60
C LEU A 376 9.53 -7.52 2.76
N ALA A 377 8.62 -8.30 3.36
CA ALA A 377 7.70 -9.13 2.61
C ALA A 377 6.80 -8.29 1.69
N TYR A 378 6.26 -7.20 2.19
CA TYR A 378 5.46 -6.26 1.41
C TYR A 378 6.28 -5.53 0.35
N ALA A 379 7.45 -4.97 0.71
CA ALA A 379 8.29 -4.21 -0.21
C ALA A 379 8.80 -5.07 -1.36
N LEU A 380 9.23 -6.31 -1.10
CA LEU A 380 9.67 -7.26 -2.14
C LEU A 380 8.51 -7.68 -3.05
N SER A 381 7.33 -7.97 -2.48
CA SER A 381 6.15 -8.29 -3.28
C SER A 381 5.76 -7.13 -4.18
N ASN A 382 5.74 -5.91 -3.65
CA ASN A 382 5.40 -4.72 -4.43
C ASN A 382 6.48 -4.38 -5.46
N ALA A 383 7.76 -4.52 -5.16
CA ALA A 383 8.83 -4.25 -6.12
C ALA A 383 8.67 -5.12 -7.38
N VAL A 384 8.40 -6.41 -7.21
CA VAL A 384 8.32 -7.37 -8.32
C VAL A 384 6.95 -7.35 -8.98
N PHE A 385 5.86 -7.43 -8.21
CA PHE A 385 4.52 -7.68 -8.75
C PHE A 385 3.66 -6.43 -8.90
N SER A 386 4.00 -5.33 -8.24
CA SER A 386 3.33 -4.03 -8.43
C SER A 386 4.14 -3.12 -9.35
N GLY A 387 5.40 -2.87 -8.98
CA GLY A 387 6.25 -1.94 -9.70
C GLY A 387 6.51 -2.34 -11.16
N CYS A 388 6.71 -3.64 -11.41
CA CYS A 388 6.92 -4.17 -12.76
C CYS A 388 5.62 -4.42 -13.54
N ALA A 389 4.42 -4.31 -12.91
CA ALA A 389 3.18 -4.66 -13.57
C ALA A 389 2.97 -3.89 -14.89
N GLY A 390 3.07 -2.55 -14.83
CA GLY A 390 2.90 -1.71 -16.01
C GLY A 390 3.96 -2.00 -17.09
N LEU A 391 5.22 -2.18 -16.69
CA LEU A 391 6.30 -2.52 -17.61
C LEU A 391 6.04 -3.87 -18.30
N ILE A 392 5.76 -4.91 -17.52
CA ILE A 392 5.54 -6.26 -18.05
C ILE A 392 4.31 -6.29 -18.96
N ILE A 393 3.22 -5.67 -18.53
CA ILE A 393 1.97 -5.64 -19.30
C ILE A 393 2.17 -4.90 -20.61
N THR A 394 2.67 -3.65 -20.57
CA THR A 394 2.81 -2.80 -21.77
C THR A 394 3.78 -3.43 -22.76
N GLU A 395 4.96 -3.87 -22.30
CA GLU A 395 5.96 -4.51 -23.15
C GLU A 395 5.45 -5.83 -23.77
N SER A 396 4.71 -6.63 -22.99
CA SER A 396 4.17 -7.90 -23.50
C SER A 396 3.04 -7.70 -24.50
N VAL A 397 2.17 -6.71 -24.29
CA VAL A 397 1.12 -6.34 -25.25
C VAL A 397 1.76 -5.86 -26.55
N GLU A 398 2.74 -4.95 -26.46
CA GLU A 398 3.46 -4.41 -27.62
C GLU A 398 4.14 -5.50 -28.46
N ARG A 399 4.84 -6.46 -27.82
CA ARG A 399 5.56 -7.52 -28.52
C ARG A 399 4.68 -8.61 -29.09
N THR A 400 3.58 -8.94 -28.41
CA THR A 400 2.76 -10.11 -28.78
C THR A 400 1.49 -9.74 -29.53
N GLY A 401 1.06 -8.48 -29.45
CA GLY A 401 -0.26 -8.03 -29.91
C GLY A 401 -1.42 -8.60 -29.08
N ASN A 402 -1.15 -9.32 -27.98
CA ASN A 402 -2.19 -9.93 -27.18
C ASN A 402 -2.72 -8.93 -26.12
N VAL A 403 -3.94 -8.48 -26.32
CA VAL A 403 -4.62 -7.51 -25.46
C VAL A 403 -5.08 -8.09 -24.11
N ASP A 404 -5.06 -9.41 -23.92
CA ASP A 404 -5.48 -10.06 -22.67
C ASP A 404 -4.34 -10.22 -21.64
N ILE A 405 -3.16 -9.77 -21.95
CA ILE A 405 -1.98 -9.84 -21.06
C ILE A 405 -2.27 -9.31 -19.64
N PRO A 406 -2.98 -8.19 -19.44
CA PRO A 406 -3.29 -7.71 -18.08
C PRO A 406 -4.06 -8.74 -17.25
N ALA A 407 -5.04 -9.45 -17.86
CA ALA A 407 -5.81 -10.50 -17.20
C ALA A 407 -4.93 -11.69 -16.85
N TYR A 408 -4.09 -12.15 -17.77
CA TYR A 408 -3.18 -13.28 -17.54
C TYR A 408 -2.17 -12.97 -16.43
N TYR A 409 -1.63 -11.76 -16.41
CA TYR A 409 -0.70 -11.32 -15.37
C TYR A 409 -1.34 -11.36 -13.98
N ALA A 410 -2.52 -10.74 -13.83
CA ALA A 410 -3.24 -10.72 -12.57
C ALA A 410 -3.69 -12.13 -12.13
N ALA A 411 -4.24 -12.94 -13.06
CA ALA A 411 -4.70 -14.28 -12.79
C ALA A 411 -3.53 -15.22 -12.38
N ALA A 412 -2.41 -15.19 -13.09
CA ALA A 412 -1.24 -16.02 -12.76
C ALA A 412 -0.69 -15.69 -11.36
N ALA A 413 -0.51 -14.41 -11.04
CA ALA A 413 -0.06 -14.00 -9.72
C ALA A 413 -1.04 -14.39 -8.61
N CYS A 414 -2.35 -14.25 -8.86
CA CYS A 414 -3.39 -14.66 -7.91
C CYS A 414 -3.47 -16.18 -7.75
N ALA A 415 -3.25 -16.97 -8.79
CA ALA A 415 -3.19 -18.44 -8.71
C ALA A 415 -2.02 -18.89 -7.79
N VAL A 416 -0.83 -18.33 -7.98
CA VAL A 416 0.32 -18.62 -7.10
C VAL A 416 0.05 -18.15 -5.68
N SER A 417 -0.57 -16.97 -5.51
CA SER A 417 -0.96 -16.47 -4.18
C SER A 417 -1.97 -17.37 -3.50
N ALA A 418 -2.95 -17.90 -4.22
CA ALA A 418 -3.93 -18.86 -3.72
C ALA A 418 -3.24 -20.13 -3.19
N LEU A 419 -2.26 -20.69 -3.93
CA LEU A 419 -1.47 -21.83 -3.48
C LEU A 419 -0.68 -21.51 -2.20
N ALA A 420 -0.10 -20.30 -2.11
CA ALA A 420 0.63 -19.86 -0.91
C ALA A 420 -0.29 -19.63 0.30
N LEU A 421 -1.55 -19.25 0.07
CA LEU A 421 -2.57 -19.07 1.11
C LEU A 421 -3.08 -20.43 1.64
N VAL A 422 -3.24 -21.43 0.76
CA VAL A 422 -3.65 -22.79 1.14
C VAL A 422 -2.54 -23.48 1.91
N LYS A 423 -1.27 -23.26 1.56
CA LYS A 423 -0.12 -23.89 2.23
C LYS A 423 -0.09 -23.52 3.70
N SER A 424 -0.60 -24.42 4.53
CA SER A 424 -0.52 -24.34 5.99
C SER A 424 0.93 -24.55 6.41
N ARG A 425 1.45 -23.72 7.32
CA ARG A 425 2.64 -24.07 8.07
C ARG A 425 2.25 -25.22 9.03
N THR A 426 2.35 -26.46 8.57
CA THR A 426 2.36 -27.65 9.44
C THR A 426 3.70 -27.69 10.15
N GLY A 427 3.82 -26.97 11.27
CA GLY A 427 5.03 -26.96 12.10
C GLY A 427 4.82 -26.07 13.32
N LYS A 428 4.76 -26.68 14.47
CA LYS A 428 4.74 -26.18 15.85
C LYS A 428 4.67 -24.65 16.03
N GLY A 429 3.49 -24.16 16.45
CA GLY A 429 3.29 -22.83 17.02
C GLY A 429 3.23 -21.72 15.99
N SER A 430 2.04 -21.18 15.69
CA SER A 430 1.96 -19.81 15.16
C SER A 430 2.53 -18.90 16.26
N TRP A 431 3.49 -18.06 15.91
CA TRP A 431 4.15 -17.17 16.87
C TRP A 431 3.16 -16.21 17.55
N SER A 432 1.97 -16.01 16.95
CA SER A 432 0.84 -15.30 17.52
C SER A 432 0.26 -15.97 18.77
N ASP A 433 0.23 -17.33 18.81
CA ASP A 433 -0.34 -18.06 19.93
C ASP A 433 0.59 -18.16 21.15
N ALA A 434 1.91 -18.06 20.94
CA ALA A 434 2.88 -18.13 22.03
C ALA A 434 2.97 -16.79 22.81
N GLY A 435 2.92 -15.65 22.10
CA GLY A 435 2.96 -14.32 22.71
C GLY A 435 1.69 -13.98 23.48
N ASP A 436 0.52 -14.28 22.91
CA ASP A 436 -0.77 -14.02 23.58
C ASP A 436 -1.00 -14.93 24.79
N ARG A 437 -0.49 -16.17 24.74
CA ARG A 437 -0.58 -17.11 25.90
C ARG A 437 0.42 -16.78 27.01
N ALA A 438 1.57 -16.22 26.69
CA ALA A 438 2.54 -15.76 27.69
C ALA A 438 2.03 -14.51 28.42
N ASP A 439 1.47 -13.54 27.69
CA ASP A 439 0.92 -12.30 28.28
C ASP A 439 -0.28 -12.60 29.19
N VAL A 440 -1.21 -13.46 28.76
CA VAL A 440 -2.36 -13.86 29.60
C VAL A 440 -1.91 -14.67 30.82
N ARG A 441 -0.91 -15.54 30.69
CA ARG A 441 -0.38 -16.30 31.82
C ARG A 441 0.38 -15.45 32.84
N ASP A 442 1.09 -14.45 32.38
CA ASP A 442 1.83 -13.53 33.26
C ASP A 442 0.90 -12.52 33.95
N VAL A 443 -0.17 -12.07 33.31
CA VAL A 443 -1.22 -11.26 33.95
C VAL A 443 -1.94 -12.11 35.04
N VAL A 444 -2.33 -13.33 34.73
CA VAL A 444 -2.98 -14.23 35.69
C VAL A 444 -2.04 -14.66 36.83
N ARG A 445 -0.73 -14.81 36.59
CA ARG A 445 0.25 -15.07 37.64
C ARG A 445 0.53 -13.87 38.53
N ARG A 446 0.52 -12.65 38.01
CA ARG A 446 0.66 -11.43 38.83
C ARG A 446 -0.55 -11.20 39.71
N ASP A 447 -1.75 -11.47 39.24
CA ASP A 447 -2.99 -11.39 40.05
C ASP A 447 -3.00 -12.43 41.18
N ARG A 448 -2.50 -13.65 40.94
CA ARG A 448 -2.41 -14.69 41.99
C ARG A 448 -1.28 -14.46 43.00
N ARG A 449 -0.23 -13.71 42.68
CA ARG A 449 0.84 -13.33 43.60
C ARG A 449 0.57 -12.06 44.40
N GLY A 450 -0.34 -11.19 43.91
CA GLY A 450 -0.78 -10.00 44.65
C GLY A 450 -1.83 -10.25 45.74
N GLY A 451 -2.43 -11.46 45.77
CA GLY A 451 -3.48 -11.82 46.74
C GLY A 451 -3.00 -12.58 48.00
N GLY A 452 -1.70 -12.62 48.29
CA GLY A 452 -1.10 -13.39 49.41
C GLY A 452 -0.69 -12.53 50.60
N ARG A 453 -1.56 -12.40 51.59
CA ARG A 453 -1.30 -12.20 53.02
C ARG A 453 -0.54 -10.95 53.48
N ALA A 454 -1.26 -9.97 53.94
CA ALA A 454 -0.85 -9.15 55.08
C ALA A 454 -1.23 -9.86 56.38
N GLU A 455 -0.26 -10.43 57.07
CA GLU A 455 -0.42 -10.85 58.50
C GLU A 455 -0.31 -9.61 59.38
N PRO A 456 -1.16 -9.43 60.37
CA PRO A 456 -1.01 -8.33 61.33
C PRO A 456 0.05 -8.73 62.38
N ARG A 457 1.12 -7.95 62.48
CA ARG A 457 2.02 -7.98 63.64
C ARG A 457 1.37 -7.21 64.79
N ARG A 458 1.31 -7.92 65.93
CA ARG A 458 1.01 -7.36 67.26
C ARG A 458 2.15 -6.48 67.75
#